data_1141c41870313c720f239b80b67ea124
#
_entry.id   1141c41870313c720f239b80b67ea124
#
_cell.length_a   1.000
_cell.length_b   1.000
_cell.length_c   1.000
_cell.angle_alpha   90.00
_cell.angle_beta   90.00
_cell.angle_gamma   90.00
#
_symmetry.space_group_name_H-M   'P 1'
#
loop_
_entity.id
_entity.type
_entity.pdbx_description
1 polymer ?
#
loop_
_entity_poly.entity_id
_entity_poly.type
_entity_poly.pdbx_seq_one_letter_code
_entity_poly.pdbx_strand_id
1 'polypeptide(L)'
;MKSYTILLDGDLQVTPRLLAEIRKSNVIVADGAIRYVGPLGVTPELWVGDFDSADPALMVKYRNIERRSFPVAKDKTDGELAIDFALERGANRIILCGALGGKRSDHAFFHFVHALAMKQNDIDVLLTSGNEEGYAILPGHYSFDFPAGTIFSIIGFDDLGSLTIEGAKWPLWHKNVPFGSSLTLSNQVVGQLHLTLSSGRAILVAQFNAH
;
A
#
# COMPACT_ATOMS: atom_id res chain seq x y z
N MET A 1 -8.03 4.40 15.91
CA MET A 1 -7.18 3.59 15.00
C MET A 1 -5.79 4.18 15.08
N LYS A 2 -4.75 3.36 15.36
CA LYS A 2 -3.35 3.81 15.39
C LYS A 2 -2.72 3.52 14.04
N SER A 3 -2.46 4.58 13.28
CA SER A 3 -2.00 4.49 11.88
C SER A 3 -0.52 4.81 11.78
N TYR A 4 0.19 4.04 10.97
CA TYR A 4 1.59 4.26 10.61
C TYR A 4 1.75 4.33 9.10
N THR A 5 2.50 5.32 8.64
CA THR A 5 2.99 5.43 7.26
C THR A 5 4.43 4.92 7.21
N ILE A 6 4.67 3.92 6.38
CA ILE A 6 6.00 3.41 6.08
C ILE A 6 6.40 3.96 4.71
N LEU A 7 7.45 4.77 4.67
CA LEU A 7 8.02 5.25 3.42
C LEU A 7 9.01 4.21 2.89
N LEU A 8 8.77 3.74 1.68
CA LEU A 8 9.58 2.78 0.93
C LEU A 8 10.28 3.48 -0.23
N ASP A 9 11.39 2.92 -0.71
CA ASP A 9 12.25 3.52 -1.73
C ASP A 9 11.76 3.31 -3.19
N GLY A 10 10.52 2.87 -3.39
CA GLY A 10 9.88 2.81 -4.71
C GLY A 10 9.44 4.17 -5.23
N ASP A 11 8.81 4.18 -6.41
CA ASP A 11 8.29 5.42 -7.00
C ASP A 11 7.11 5.95 -6.20
N LEU A 12 7.14 7.25 -5.90
CA LEU A 12 6.08 7.92 -5.13
C LEU A 12 5.83 9.31 -5.69
N GLN A 13 4.60 9.56 -6.09
CA GLN A 13 4.11 10.87 -6.51
C GLN A 13 3.39 11.54 -5.34
N VAL A 14 3.78 12.78 -5.02
CA VAL A 14 3.10 13.57 -3.98
C VAL A 14 1.81 14.13 -4.56
N THR A 15 0.68 13.63 -4.07
CA THR A 15 -0.66 14.06 -4.49
C THR A 15 -1.46 14.58 -3.30
N PRO A 16 -2.48 15.44 -3.50
CA PRO A 16 -3.37 15.87 -2.42
C PRO A 16 -4.06 14.69 -1.71
N ARG A 17 -4.40 13.63 -2.45
CA ARG A 17 -5.02 12.41 -1.93
C ARG A 17 -4.06 11.68 -0.98
N LEU A 18 -2.81 11.47 -1.39
CA LEU A 18 -1.77 10.88 -0.53
C LEU A 18 -1.56 11.70 0.74
N LEU A 19 -1.42 13.03 0.62
CA LEU A 19 -1.20 13.91 1.76
C LEU A 19 -2.38 13.87 2.75
N ALA A 20 -3.61 13.80 2.26
CA ALA A 20 -4.79 13.67 3.11
C ALA A 20 -4.77 12.33 3.88
N GLU A 21 -4.35 11.25 3.22
CA GLU A 21 -4.30 9.90 3.76
C GLU A 21 -3.29 9.76 4.89
N ILE A 22 -2.07 10.29 4.71
CA ILE A 22 -0.97 10.17 5.70
C ILE A 22 -1.02 11.21 6.82
N ARG A 23 -1.87 12.22 6.72
CA ARG A 23 -1.88 13.42 7.60
C ARG A 23 -1.90 13.12 9.09
N LYS A 24 -2.54 12.04 9.52
CA LYS A 24 -2.73 11.69 10.94
C LYS A 24 -2.00 10.42 11.34
N SER A 25 -1.06 9.96 10.53
CA SER A 25 -0.27 8.77 10.81
C SER A 25 1.09 9.12 11.39
N ASN A 26 1.65 8.25 12.23
CA ASN A 26 3.06 8.27 12.57
C ASN A 26 3.87 7.82 11.35
N VAL A 27 5.10 8.29 11.21
CA VAL A 27 5.92 8.00 10.03
C VAL A 27 7.19 7.26 10.41
N ILE A 28 7.45 6.14 9.72
CA ILE A 28 8.72 5.43 9.75
C ILE A 28 9.28 5.39 8.33
N VAL A 29 10.58 5.59 8.20
CA VAL A 29 11.26 5.61 6.91
C VAL A 29 12.15 4.39 6.77
N ALA A 30 12.07 3.70 5.63
CA ALA A 30 12.96 2.62 5.25
C ALA A 30 14.02 3.13 4.27
N ASP A 31 15.28 3.02 4.66
CA ASP A 31 16.49 3.30 3.88
C ASP A 31 16.42 4.58 3.02
N GLY A 32 16.62 4.49 1.70
CA GLY A 32 16.64 5.60 0.73
C GLY A 32 15.35 6.41 0.63
N ALA A 33 14.23 5.91 1.21
CA ALA A 33 12.95 6.62 1.23
C ALA A 33 12.99 7.95 2.00
N ILE A 34 14.07 8.24 2.75
CA ILE A 34 14.29 9.52 3.44
C ILE A 34 14.17 10.71 2.49
N ARG A 35 14.43 10.53 1.19
CA ARG A 35 14.27 11.57 0.16
C ARG A 35 12.85 12.11 0.04
N TYR A 36 11.84 11.33 0.44
CA TYR A 36 10.43 11.72 0.36
C TYR A 36 9.96 12.56 1.56
N VAL A 37 10.71 12.59 2.66
CA VAL A 37 10.33 13.30 3.89
C VAL A 37 10.10 14.80 3.65
N GLY A 38 11.01 15.44 2.91
CA GLY A 38 10.87 16.86 2.55
C GLY A 38 9.66 17.13 1.64
N PRO A 39 9.54 16.45 0.49
CA PRO A 39 8.41 16.60 -0.42
C PRO A 39 7.04 16.34 0.22
N LEU A 40 6.94 15.36 1.13
CA LEU A 40 5.69 15.03 1.83
C LEU A 40 5.40 15.98 3.02
N GLY A 41 6.39 16.75 3.48
CA GLY A 41 6.24 17.63 4.65
C GLY A 41 5.98 16.89 5.96
N VAL A 42 6.48 15.66 6.10
CA VAL A 42 6.27 14.81 7.28
C VAL A 42 7.48 14.84 8.22
N THR A 43 7.26 14.44 9.47
CA THR A 43 8.32 14.29 10.48
C THR A 43 8.38 12.83 10.92
N PRO A 44 9.35 12.04 10.45
CA PRO A 44 9.49 10.66 10.87
C PRO A 44 9.93 10.55 12.33
N GLU A 45 9.40 9.53 13.03
CA GLU A 45 9.85 9.16 14.36
C GLU A 45 11.03 8.17 14.35
N LEU A 46 11.20 7.45 13.22
CA LEU A 46 12.22 6.42 13.08
C LEU A 46 12.68 6.31 11.62
N TRP A 47 13.99 6.09 11.44
CA TRP A 47 14.62 5.77 10.17
C TRP A 47 15.37 4.44 10.29
N VAL A 48 14.94 3.44 9.52
CA VAL A 48 15.45 2.06 9.51
C VAL A 48 16.25 1.81 8.24
N GLY A 49 17.41 1.18 8.34
CA GLY A 49 18.22 0.81 7.17
C GLY A 49 19.64 0.41 7.55
N ASP A 50 20.46 0.08 6.54
CA ASP A 50 21.91 -0.11 6.71
C ASP A 50 22.67 1.20 6.52
N PHE A 51 22.06 2.18 5.85
CA PHE A 51 22.59 3.51 5.54
C PHE A 51 23.83 3.53 4.64
N ASP A 52 24.21 2.42 4.02
CA ASP A 52 25.42 2.29 3.20
C ASP A 52 25.35 3.16 1.94
N SER A 53 24.15 3.34 1.39
CA SER A 53 23.88 4.13 0.19
C SER A 53 23.24 5.51 0.48
N ALA A 54 23.12 5.89 1.75
CA ALA A 54 22.45 7.12 2.15
C ALA A 54 23.23 8.37 1.71
N ASP A 55 22.53 9.32 1.08
CA ASP A 55 23.11 10.61 0.70
C ASP A 55 23.61 11.36 1.97
N PRO A 56 24.93 11.70 2.04
CA PRO A 56 25.49 12.42 3.19
C PRO A 56 24.75 13.72 3.52
N ALA A 57 24.23 14.45 2.54
CA ALA A 57 23.46 15.66 2.76
C ALA A 57 22.14 15.38 3.49
N LEU A 58 21.45 14.29 3.14
CA LEU A 58 20.24 13.84 3.83
C LEU A 58 20.54 13.33 5.24
N MET A 59 21.68 12.64 5.42
CA MET A 59 22.15 12.21 6.74
C MET A 59 22.37 13.38 7.69
N VAL A 60 22.94 14.50 7.21
CA VAL A 60 23.13 15.72 7.98
C VAL A 60 21.79 16.42 8.23
N LYS A 61 20.97 16.57 7.20
CA LYS A 61 19.66 17.24 7.27
C LYS A 61 18.72 16.60 8.30
N TYR A 62 18.69 15.26 8.34
CA TYR A 62 17.80 14.48 9.18
C TYR A 62 18.50 13.82 10.39
N ARG A 63 19.61 14.43 10.85
CA ARG A 63 20.41 13.92 11.98
C ARG A 63 19.65 13.71 13.30
N ASN A 64 18.54 14.41 13.50
CA ASN A 64 17.73 14.36 14.72
C ASN A 64 16.69 13.23 14.70
N ILE A 65 16.50 12.51 13.58
CA ILE A 65 15.60 11.35 13.52
C ILE A 65 16.30 10.17 14.20
N GLU A 66 15.58 9.45 15.06
CA GLU A 66 16.08 8.19 15.64
C GLU A 66 16.41 7.22 14.52
N ARG A 67 17.58 6.58 14.58
CA ARG A 67 18.04 5.60 13.58
C ARG A 67 18.16 4.22 14.18
N ARG A 68 17.74 3.22 13.43
CA ARG A 68 17.97 1.80 13.72
C ARG A 68 18.71 1.18 12.57
N SER A 69 19.99 0.88 12.83
CA SER A 69 20.85 0.22 11.84
C SER A 69 20.71 -1.29 11.97
N PHE A 70 20.65 -1.96 10.81
CA PHE A 70 20.61 -3.41 10.69
C PHE A 70 21.65 -3.87 9.66
N PRO A 71 22.31 -5.04 9.87
CA PRO A 71 23.23 -5.60 8.90
C PRO A 71 22.55 -5.84 7.55
N VAL A 72 23.30 -5.72 6.45
CA VAL A 72 22.84 -6.10 5.09
C VAL A 72 22.40 -7.57 5.05
N ALA A 73 23.17 -8.46 5.70
CA ALA A 73 22.82 -9.88 5.83
C ALA A 73 21.77 -10.08 6.93
N LYS A 74 20.50 -9.99 6.57
CA LYS A 74 19.35 -10.22 7.44
C LYS A 74 18.23 -10.91 6.67
N ASP A 75 17.34 -11.58 7.40
CA ASP A 75 16.22 -12.34 6.83
C ASP A 75 15.01 -11.46 6.43
N LYS A 76 15.06 -10.14 6.69
CA LYS A 76 13.97 -9.18 6.42
C LYS A 76 14.48 -7.96 5.67
N THR A 77 13.65 -7.42 4.79
CA THR A 77 13.89 -6.11 4.15
C THR A 77 13.74 -4.97 5.16
N ASP A 78 14.30 -3.78 4.85
CA ASP A 78 14.12 -2.59 5.70
C ASP A 78 12.66 -2.17 5.81
N GLY A 79 11.87 -2.39 4.75
CA GLY A 79 10.43 -2.19 4.76
C GLY A 79 9.71 -3.10 5.76
N GLU A 80 10.06 -4.39 5.80
CA GLU A 80 9.49 -5.34 6.78
C GLU A 80 9.87 -4.98 8.20
N LEU A 81 11.12 -4.57 8.45
CA LEU A 81 11.55 -4.13 9.77
C LEU A 81 10.81 -2.86 10.21
N ALA A 82 10.59 -1.90 9.29
CA ALA A 82 9.81 -0.71 9.57
C ALA A 82 8.35 -1.04 9.94
N ILE A 83 7.75 -2.04 9.26
CA ILE A 83 6.41 -2.56 9.58
C ILE A 83 6.41 -3.22 10.96
N ASP A 84 7.38 -4.08 11.27
CA ASP A 84 7.50 -4.72 12.60
C ASP A 84 7.53 -3.66 13.71
N PHE A 85 8.34 -2.60 13.57
CA PHE A 85 8.38 -1.50 14.54
C PHE A 85 7.03 -0.80 14.70
N ALA A 86 6.29 -0.61 13.61
CA ALA A 86 4.95 -0.03 13.68
C ALA A 86 3.98 -0.95 14.45
N LEU A 87 4.02 -2.27 14.16
CA LEU A 87 3.18 -3.27 14.82
C LEU A 87 3.51 -3.41 16.31
N GLU A 88 4.79 -3.45 16.69
CA GLU A 88 5.25 -3.44 18.09
C GLU A 88 4.74 -2.22 18.87
N ARG A 89 4.58 -1.09 18.19
CA ARG A 89 3.99 0.13 18.73
C ARG A 89 2.45 0.12 18.74
N GLY A 90 1.84 -0.99 18.33
CA GLY A 90 0.39 -1.19 18.34
C GLY A 90 -0.33 -0.58 17.13
N ALA A 91 0.32 -0.48 15.98
CA ALA A 91 -0.35 -0.13 14.74
C ALA A 91 -1.44 -1.16 14.41
N ASN A 92 -2.60 -0.69 14.00
CA ASN A 92 -3.67 -1.49 13.44
C ASN A 92 -4.05 -1.02 12.02
N ARG A 93 -3.34 -0.01 11.51
CA ARG A 93 -3.38 0.44 10.13
C ARG A 93 -1.98 0.80 9.64
N ILE A 94 -1.60 0.26 8.48
CA ILE A 94 -0.32 0.51 7.81
C ILE A 94 -0.58 1.13 6.44
N ILE A 95 0.10 2.23 6.12
CA ILE A 95 0.10 2.87 4.80
C ILE A 95 1.52 2.69 4.24
N LEU A 96 1.66 1.89 3.19
CA LEU A 96 2.94 1.65 2.52
C LEU A 96 3.08 2.60 1.33
N CYS A 97 3.84 3.67 1.48
CA CYS A 97 4.11 4.65 0.44
C CYS A 97 5.33 4.27 -0.39
N GLY A 98 5.23 4.30 -1.73
CA GLY A 98 6.25 3.79 -2.63
C GLY A 98 6.21 2.26 -2.79
N ALA A 99 5.05 1.65 -2.49
CA ALA A 99 4.87 0.20 -2.53
C ALA A 99 4.53 -0.34 -3.93
N LEU A 100 4.02 0.51 -4.82
CA LEU A 100 3.52 0.13 -6.14
C LEU A 100 4.44 0.69 -7.23
N GLY A 101 4.70 -0.12 -8.27
CA GLY A 101 5.56 0.29 -9.39
C GLY A 101 7.05 0.38 -9.03
N GLY A 102 7.79 1.20 -9.80
CA GLY A 102 9.23 1.38 -9.65
C GLY A 102 10.06 0.33 -10.39
N LYS A 103 11.38 0.35 -10.16
CA LYS A 103 12.36 -0.50 -10.87
C LYS A 103 12.37 -1.96 -10.39
N ARG A 104 11.75 -2.27 -9.27
CA ARG A 104 11.76 -3.57 -8.60
C ARG A 104 10.36 -4.16 -8.56
N SER A 105 9.96 -4.79 -9.67
CA SER A 105 8.67 -5.48 -9.79
C SER A 105 8.50 -6.63 -8.78
N ASP A 106 9.60 -7.28 -8.40
CA ASP A 106 9.64 -8.29 -7.34
C ASP A 106 9.21 -7.71 -5.98
N HIS A 107 9.69 -6.52 -5.62
CA HIS A 107 9.27 -5.83 -4.40
C HIS A 107 7.80 -5.40 -4.47
N ALA A 108 7.36 -4.81 -5.59
CA ALA A 108 5.96 -4.42 -5.75
C ALA A 108 5.02 -5.63 -5.60
N PHE A 109 5.36 -6.77 -6.22
CA PHE A 109 4.60 -8.01 -6.07
C PHE A 109 4.63 -8.53 -4.62
N PHE A 110 5.79 -8.50 -3.97
CA PHE A 110 5.94 -8.89 -2.57
C PHE A 110 5.04 -8.05 -1.66
N HIS A 111 4.93 -6.74 -1.89
CA HIS A 111 4.05 -5.87 -1.09
C HIS A 111 2.57 -6.28 -1.20
N PHE A 112 2.11 -6.78 -2.35
CA PHE A 112 0.76 -7.34 -2.49
C PHE A 112 0.56 -8.57 -1.61
N VAL A 113 1.51 -9.51 -1.66
CA VAL A 113 1.46 -10.73 -0.83
C VAL A 113 1.49 -10.37 0.66
N HIS A 114 2.37 -9.46 1.04
CA HIS A 114 2.52 -9.01 2.43
C HIS A 114 1.27 -8.28 2.94
N ALA A 115 0.64 -7.44 2.11
CA ALA A 115 -0.62 -6.79 2.45
C ALA A 115 -1.75 -7.80 2.73
N LEU A 116 -1.85 -8.86 1.92
CA LEU A 116 -2.81 -9.94 2.16
C LEU A 116 -2.52 -10.66 3.48
N ALA A 117 -1.25 -10.97 3.77
CA ALA A 117 -0.85 -11.62 5.02
C ALA A 117 -1.15 -10.74 6.24
N MET A 118 -0.87 -9.43 6.17
CA MET A 118 -1.22 -8.49 7.24
C MET A 118 -2.74 -8.40 7.44
N LYS A 119 -3.51 -8.33 6.36
CA LYS A 119 -4.98 -8.29 6.42
C LYS A 119 -5.58 -9.53 7.06
N GLN A 120 -5.00 -10.72 6.88
CA GLN A 120 -5.40 -11.96 7.55
C GLN A 120 -5.17 -11.90 9.08
N ASN A 121 -4.31 -11.00 9.55
CA ASN A 121 -4.04 -10.73 10.96
C ASN A 121 -4.73 -9.43 11.45
N ASP A 122 -5.83 -9.04 10.83
CA ASP A 122 -6.66 -7.87 11.19
C ASP A 122 -5.93 -6.52 11.13
N ILE A 123 -4.83 -6.42 10.38
CA ILE A 123 -4.15 -5.15 10.10
C ILE A 123 -4.74 -4.55 8.83
N ASP A 124 -5.26 -3.32 8.91
CA ASP A 124 -5.69 -2.58 7.74
C ASP A 124 -4.48 -2.07 6.96
N VAL A 125 -4.42 -2.34 5.65
CA VAL A 125 -3.26 -2.00 4.83
C VAL A 125 -3.68 -1.25 3.58
N LEU A 126 -3.04 -0.11 3.36
CA LEU A 126 -3.08 0.64 2.12
C LEU A 126 -1.69 0.63 1.47
N LEU A 127 -1.60 0.15 0.23
CA LEU A 127 -0.42 0.30 -0.62
C LEU A 127 -0.62 1.53 -1.50
N THR A 128 0.39 2.39 -1.67
CA THR A 128 0.24 3.53 -2.57
C THR A 128 1.55 3.96 -3.23
N SER A 129 1.44 4.45 -4.48
CA SER A 129 2.45 5.23 -5.18
C SER A 129 2.05 6.70 -5.34
N GLY A 130 0.94 7.11 -4.67
CA GLY A 130 0.38 8.46 -4.76
C GLY A 130 -0.71 8.60 -5.81
N ASN A 131 -0.52 8.08 -7.01
CA ASN A 131 -1.51 8.01 -8.10
C ASN A 131 -2.13 6.63 -8.26
N GLU A 132 -1.63 5.62 -7.56
CA GLU A 132 -2.24 4.30 -7.44
C GLU A 132 -2.40 3.92 -5.99
N GLU A 133 -3.45 3.16 -5.70
CA GLU A 133 -3.73 2.58 -4.39
C GLU A 133 -4.06 1.09 -4.53
N GLY A 134 -3.53 0.27 -3.62
CA GLY A 134 -3.77 -1.16 -3.54
C GLY A 134 -4.41 -1.54 -2.20
N TYR A 135 -5.44 -2.37 -2.25
CA TYR A 135 -6.22 -2.81 -1.09
C TYR A 135 -6.31 -4.33 -1.04
N ALA A 136 -5.97 -4.91 0.09
CA ALA A 136 -6.13 -6.34 0.33
C ALA A 136 -7.62 -6.68 0.53
N ILE A 137 -8.13 -7.62 -0.28
CA ILE A 137 -9.51 -8.08 -0.26
C ILE A 137 -9.53 -9.55 0.17
N LEU A 138 -10.17 -9.80 1.30
CA LEU A 138 -10.51 -11.13 1.82
C LEU A 138 -12.04 -11.32 1.74
N PRO A 139 -12.59 -12.50 2.06
CA PRO A 139 -14.05 -12.68 2.14
C PRO A 139 -14.70 -11.62 3.03
N GLY A 140 -15.71 -10.93 2.51
CA GLY A 140 -16.36 -9.81 3.21
C GLY A 140 -17.02 -8.82 2.27
N HIS A 141 -17.43 -7.68 2.87
CA HIS A 141 -18.07 -6.56 2.17
C HIS A 141 -17.20 -5.31 2.28
N TYR A 142 -17.01 -4.61 1.15
CA TYR A 142 -16.18 -3.43 1.04
C TYR A 142 -16.92 -2.31 0.34
N SER A 143 -16.65 -1.08 0.75
CA SER A 143 -17.14 0.13 0.10
C SER A 143 -15.96 1.10 -0.09
N PHE A 144 -15.82 1.63 -1.30
CA PHE A 144 -14.73 2.53 -1.66
C PHE A 144 -15.30 3.87 -2.15
N ASP A 145 -14.78 4.95 -1.59
CA ASP A 145 -15.10 6.31 -2.02
C ASP A 145 -14.08 6.77 -3.09
N PHE A 146 -14.22 6.18 -4.29
CA PHE A 146 -13.40 6.56 -5.43
C PHE A 146 -14.17 7.51 -6.34
N PRO A 147 -13.52 8.54 -6.91
CA PRO A 147 -14.13 9.41 -7.92
C PRO A 147 -14.66 8.61 -9.11
N ALA A 148 -15.78 9.04 -9.68
CA ALA A 148 -16.27 8.49 -10.93
C ALA A 148 -15.19 8.63 -12.02
N GLY A 149 -15.04 7.60 -12.86
CA GLY A 149 -13.98 7.53 -13.87
C GLY A 149 -12.70 6.85 -13.39
N THR A 150 -12.51 6.64 -12.07
CA THR A 150 -11.36 5.88 -11.55
C THR A 150 -11.29 4.49 -12.17
N ILE A 151 -10.15 4.15 -12.76
CA ILE A 151 -9.90 2.80 -13.28
C ILE A 151 -9.47 1.92 -12.13
N PHE A 152 -10.02 0.70 -12.06
CA PHE A 152 -9.61 -0.28 -11.06
C PHE A 152 -9.54 -1.69 -11.63
N SER A 153 -8.74 -2.52 -11.00
CA SER A 153 -8.60 -3.95 -11.28
C SER A 153 -8.71 -4.75 -10.00
N ILE A 154 -9.28 -5.93 -10.06
CA ILE A 154 -9.27 -6.90 -8.97
C ILE A 154 -8.43 -8.09 -9.42
N ILE A 155 -7.28 -8.29 -8.77
CA ILE A 155 -6.32 -9.35 -9.11
C ILE A 155 -6.47 -10.46 -8.08
N GLY A 156 -7.00 -11.62 -8.52
CA GLY A 156 -7.15 -12.79 -7.65
C GLY A 156 -5.81 -13.47 -7.36
N PHE A 157 -5.60 -13.84 -6.11
CA PHE A 157 -4.50 -14.70 -5.66
C PHE A 157 -4.96 -16.13 -5.42
N ASP A 158 -6.27 -16.37 -5.53
CA ASP A 158 -6.96 -17.66 -5.53
C ASP A 158 -8.13 -17.59 -6.52
N ASP A 159 -8.88 -18.67 -6.68
CA ASP A 159 -10.22 -18.61 -7.26
C ASP A 159 -11.10 -17.71 -6.38
N LEU A 160 -11.80 -16.74 -6.99
CA LEU A 160 -12.70 -15.84 -6.27
C LEU A 160 -14.12 -16.37 -6.35
N GLY A 161 -14.68 -16.76 -5.20
CA GLY A 161 -16.04 -17.30 -5.12
C GLY A 161 -17.08 -16.23 -4.92
N SER A 162 -18.14 -16.27 -5.73
CA SER A 162 -19.32 -15.40 -5.61
C SER A 162 -18.98 -13.92 -5.52
N LEU A 163 -18.09 -13.42 -6.38
CA LEU A 163 -17.72 -12.02 -6.45
C LEU A 163 -18.90 -11.18 -6.99
N THR A 164 -19.26 -10.14 -6.25
CA THR A 164 -20.20 -9.08 -6.66
C THR A 164 -19.45 -7.75 -6.73
N ILE A 165 -19.67 -7.01 -7.83
CA ILE A 165 -19.12 -5.66 -8.05
C ILE A 165 -20.28 -4.75 -8.44
N GLU A 166 -20.55 -3.71 -7.63
CA GLU A 166 -21.58 -2.71 -7.87
C GLU A 166 -20.94 -1.33 -8.01
N GLY A 167 -21.60 -0.41 -8.72
CA GLY A 167 -21.07 0.95 -8.94
C GLY A 167 -19.97 1.02 -9.98
N ALA A 168 -19.78 -0.03 -10.78
CA ALA A 168 -18.80 -0.15 -11.83
C ALA A 168 -19.45 -0.20 -13.23
N LYS A 169 -18.71 0.20 -14.26
CA LYS A 169 -19.15 0.17 -15.66
C LYS A 169 -19.47 -1.25 -16.12
N TRP A 170 -18.74 -2.24 -15.65
CA TRP A 170 -18.97 -3.67 -15.87
C TRP A 170 -19.24 -4.35 -14.53
N PRO A 171 -20.50 -4.29 -14.02
CA PRO A 171 -20.86 -4.91 -12.74
C PRO A 171 -20.84 -6.43 -12.85
N LEU A 172 -20.61 -7.09 -11.71
CA LEU A 172 -20.70 -8.53 -11.58
C LEU A 172 -21.65 -8.91 -10.45
N TRP A 173 -22.36 -10.03 -10.62
CA TRP A 173 -23.31 -10.54 -9.64
C TRP A 173 -23.00 -12.01 -9.35
N HIS A 174 -22.56 -12.29 -8.11
CA HIS A 174 -22.26 -13.64 -7.62
C HIS A 174 -21.40 -14.47 -8.58
N LYS A 175 -20.42 -13.82 -9.25
CA LYS A 175 -19.60 -14.44 -10.27
C LYS A 175 -18.42 -15.20 -9.66
N ASN A 176 -18.24 -16.48 -10.03
CA ASN A 176 -16.99 -17.18 -9.77
C ASN A 176 -15.95 -16.75 -10.80
N VAL A 177 -14.79 -16.31 -10.33
CA VAL A 177 -13.67 -15.84 -11.17
C VAL A 177 -12.48 -16.77 -10.92
N PRO A 178 -12.11 -17.60 -11.91
CA PRO A 178 -10.97 -18.50 -11.76
C PRO A 178 -9.65 -17.74 -11.55
N PHE A 179 -8.72 -18.35 -10.83
CA PHE A 179 -7.35 -17.84 -10.70
C PHE A 179 -6.73 -17.62 -12.10
N GLY A 180 -6.04 -16.50 -12.29
CA GLY A 180 -5.44 -16.10 -13.56
C GLY A 180 -6.41 -15.51 -14.58
N SER A 181 -7.70 -15.34 -14.25
CA SER A 181 -8.67 -14.68 -15.13
C SER A 181 -8.42 -13.17 -15.24
N SER A 182 -8.54 -12.63 -16.46
CA SER A 182 -8.50 -11.19 -16.73
C SER A 182 -9.87 -10.49 -16.63
N LEU A 183 -10.94 -11.22 -16.27
CA LEU A 183 -12.33 -10.72 -16.26
C LEU A 183 -12.51 -9.43 -15.41
N THR A 184 -11.71 -9.28 -14.38
CA THR A 184 -11.83 -8.19 -13.39
C THR A 184 -10.78 -7.11 -13.55
N LEU A 185 -10.09 -7.08 -14.70
CA LEU A 185 -9.09 -6.05 -15.00
C LEU A 185 -9.72 -4.84 -15.71
N SER A 186 -9.17 -3.66 -15.42
CA SER A 186 -9.48 -2.39 -16.10
C SER A 186 -10.95 -2.00 -16.09
N ASN A 187 -11.66 -2.26 -15.00
CA ASN A 187 -13.01 -1.77 -14.79
C ASN A 187 -12.99 -0.26 -14.44
N GLN A 188 -14.13 0.40 -14.44
CA GLN A 188 -14.25 1.84 -14.19
C GLN A 188 -15.36 2.12 -13.19
N VAL A 189 -15.09 3.02 -12.24
CA VAL A 189 -16.08 3.49 -11.25
C VAL A 189 -17.09 4.41 -11.95
N VAL A 190 -18.38 4.16 -11.77
CA VAL A 190 -19.47 5.01 -12.28
C VAL A 190 -20.39 5.51 -11.15
N GLY A 191 -20.34 4.89 -9.98
CA GLY A 191 -21.09 5.27 -8.78
C GLY A 191 -20.29 4.86 -7.54
N GLN A 192 -20.94 4.73 -6.41
CA GLN A 192 -20.26 4.20 -5.21
C GLN A 192 -19.85 2.74 -5.45
N LEU A 193 -18.55 2.47 -5.35
CA LEU A 193 -18.02 1.13 -5.59
C LEU A 193 -18.24 0.26 -4.35
N HIS A 194 -18.98 -0.84 -4.52
CA HIS A 194 -19.14 -1.88 -3.51
C HIS A 194 -18.62 -3.22 -4.05
N LEU A 195 -17.94 -3.96 -3.18
CA LEU A 195 -17.48 -5.32 -3.45
C LEU A 195 -17.99 -6.26 -2.38
N THR A 196 -18.42 -7.44 -2.81
CA THR A 196 -18.69 -8.58 -1.93
C THR A 196 -17.94 -9.78 -2.45
N LEU A 197 -17.16 -10.43 -1.60
CA LEU A 197 -16.42 -11.64 -1.90
C LEU A 197 -16.77 -12.72 -0.87
N SER A 198 -17.12 -13.94 -1.32
CA SER A 198 -17.47 -15.05 -0.43
C SER A 198 -16.27 -15.94 -0.10
N SER A 199 -15.33 -16.13 -1.03
CA SER A 199 -14.12 -16.92 -0.82
C SER A 199 -12.98 -16.47 -1.75
N GLY A 200 -11.73 -16.79 -1.37
CA GLY A 200 -10.54 -16.38 -2.09
C GLY A 200 -9.91 -15.10 -1.54
N ARG A 201 -8.78 -14.71 -2.13
CA ARG A 201 -8.00 -13.51 -1.78
C ARG A 201 -7.72 -12.72 -3.05
N ALA A 202 -7.79 -11.42 -2.96
CA ALA A 202 -7.49 -10.54 -4.08
C ALA A 202 -6.82 -9.23 -3.63
N ILE A 203 -6.20 -8.53 -4.56
CA ILE A 203 -5.83 -7.13 -4.42
C ILE A 203 -6.71 -6.32 -5.38
N LEU A 204 -7.37 -5.31 -4.86
CA LEU A 204 -7.94 -4.24 -5.68
C LEU A 204 -6.85 -3.17 -5.88
N VAL A 205 -6.55 -2.85 -7.14
CA VAL A 205 -5.66 -1.72 -7.52
C VAL A 205 -6.53 -0.66 -8.19
N ALA A 206 -6.51 0.56 -7.66
CA ALA A 206 -7.20 1.73 -8.22
C ALA A 206 -6.19 2.75 -8.73
N GLN A 207 -6.45 3.34 -9.92
CA GLN A 207 -5.60 4.33 -10.55
C GLN A 207 -6.32 5.68 -10.58
N PHE A 208 -5.69 6.68 -9.97
CA PHE A 208 -6.18 8.05 -9.92
C PHE A 208 -5.41 8.90 -10.91
N ASN A 209 -6.08 9.37 -11.95
CA ASN A 209 -5.47 10.30 -12.90
C ASN A 209 -5.09 11.59 -12.18
N ALA A 210 -3.86 12.08 -12.40
CA ALA A 210 -3.49 13.43 -12.01
C ALA A 210 -4.35 14.41 -12.87
N HIS A 211 -5.25 15.14 -12.22
CA HIS A 211 -5.93 16.28 -12.82
C HIS A 211 -5.09 17.54 -12.68
#